data_488296c22f9d4eeea66561846bfc897c
#
_entry.id   488296c22f9d4eeea66561846bfc897c
#
_cell.length_a   1.000
_cell.length_b   1.000
_cell.length_c   1.000
_cell.angle_alpha   90.00
_cell.angle_beta   90.00
_cell.angle_gamma   90.00
#
_symmetry.space_group_name_H-M   'P 1'
#
loop_
_entity.id
_entity.type
_entity.pdbx_description
1 polymer ?
#
loop_
_entity_poly.entity_id
_entity_poly.type
_entity_poly.pdbx_seq_one_letter_code
_entity_poly.pdbx_strand_id
1 'polypeptide(L)'
;MTSNKTAGKTQGHTEEYGTEESKLMKLFEEQLKDMYWAEKALSKAMPKIIKNVSSEELVDVIQSHLDETESQVGKVERVFQSIDKKAVGKKCEAMDGLIKEAEEIMRSSDKGAMRDAGIIAAAQKIEHYEIASYGTLRTFAKTLGLTEAASLLEEILDEEKDADEKLTEVAVSTINVRAMSEVD
;
A
#
# COMPACT_ATOMS: atom_id res chain seq x y z
N MET A 1 51.76 -53.74 -31.45
CA MET A 1 50.88 -52.63 -31.85
C MET A 1 49.46 -52.96 -31.42
N THR A 2 49.03 -52.52 -30.29
CA THR A 2 47.62 -52.55 -29.86
C THR A 2 47.38 -51.44 -28.88
N SER A 3 46.65 -50.45 -29.37
CA SER A 3 46.31 -49.25 -28.62
C SER A 3 45.10 -49.54 -27.76
N ASN A 4 45.20 -49.29 -26.44
CA ASN A 4 44.15 -49.47 -25.52
C ASN A 4 43.55 -48.04 -25.20
N LYS A 5 42.32 -47.82 -25.67
CA LYS A 5 41.57 -46.60 -25.39
C LYS A 5 40.79 -46.77 -24.09
N THR A 6 41.22 -46.11 -23.06
CA THR A 6 40.48 -45.96 -21.80
C THR A 6 39.39 -44.92 -21.99
N ALA A 7 38.13 -45.30 -21.88
CA ALA A 7 36.99 -44.41 -21.85
C ALA A 7 36.85 -43.86 -20.43
N GLY A 8 37.06 -42.55 -20.28
CA GLY A 8 36.77 -41.84 -19.05
C GLY A 8 35.27 -41.62 -18.89
N LYS A 9 34.68 -42.15 -17.82
CA LYS A 9 33.34 -41.81 -17.36
C LYS A 9 33.38 -40.43 -16.71
N THR A 10 32.82 -39.44 -17.38
CA THR A 10 32.44 -38.15 -16.76
C THR A 10 31.18 -38.39 -15.91
N GLN A 11 31.35 -38.43 -14.60
CA GLN A 11 30.25 -38.31 -13.66
C GLN A 11 29.77 -36.86 -13.70
N GLY A 12 28.60 -36.64 -14.26
CA GLY A 12 27.91 -35.38 -14.13
C GLY A 12 27.43 -35.23 -12.68
N HIS A 13 28.07 -34.32 -11.91
CA HIS A 13 27.50 -33.78 -10.70
C HIS A 13 26.36 -32.86 -11.11
N THR A 14 25.13 -33.34 -11.02
CA THR A 14 23.98 -32.49 -10.88
C THR A 14 24.01 -31.94 -9.45
N GLU A 15 24.59 -30.77 -9.29
CA GLU A 15 24.36 -29.97 -8.06
C GLU A 15 22.87 -29.67 -8.03
N GLU A 16 22.12 -30.29 -7.11
CA GLU A 16 20.82 -29.81 -6.66
C GLU A 16 21.07 -28.46 -6.01
N TYR A 17 20.95 -27.40 -6.80
CA TYR A 17 20.73 -26.06 -6.24
C TYR A 17 19.36 -26.09 -5.57
N GLY A 18 19.35 -26.36 -4.28
CA GLY A 18 18.22 -26.00 -3.43
C GLY A 18 17.97 -24.52 -3.68
N THR A 19 16.78 -24.19 -4.17
CA THR A 19 16.39 -22.83 -4.50
C THR A 19 16.29 -22.01 -3.21
N GLU A 20 17.41 -21.53 -2.69
CA GLU A 20 17.38 -20.51 -1.64
C GLU A 20 16.69 -19.27 -2.23
N GLU A 21 15.57 -18.92 -1.62
CA GLU A 21 14.81 -17.74 -1.96
C GLU A 21 15.72 -16.48 -1.89
N SER A 22 15.75 -15.67 -2.95
CA SER A 22 16.65 -14.51 -3.00
C SER A 22 16.37 -13.53 -1.86
N LYS A 23 17.38 -12.77 -1.41
CA LYS A 23 17.20 -11.76 -0.37
C LYS A 23 16.18 -10.69 -0.76
N LEU A 24 16.10 -10.36 -2.06
CA LEU A 24 15.10 -9.41 -2.58
C LEU A 24 13.69 -10.00 -2.48
N MET A 25 13.50 -11.29 -2.74
CA MET A 25 12.21 -11.95 -2.58
C MET A 25 11.73 -11.94 -1.12
N LYS A 26 12.65 -12.20 -0.18
CA LYS A 26 12.34 -12.13 1.27
C LYS A 26 11.93 -10.70 1.67
N LEU A 27 12.63 -9.68 1.17
CA LEU A 27 12.28 -8.29 1.43
C LEU A 27 10.92 -7.93 0.82
N PHE A 28 10.66 -8.36 -0.42
CA PHE A 28 9.38 -8.17 -1.09
C PHE A 28 8.23 -8.76 -0.27
N GLU A 29 8.36 -10.02 0.19
CA GLU A 29 7.37 -10.69 1.02
C GLU A 29 7.14 -9.96 2.36
N GLU A 30 8.21 -9.50 3.03
CA GLU A 30 8.08 -8.76 4.29
C GLU A 30 7.38 -7.40 4.11
N GLN A 31 7.70 -6.67 3.05
CA GLN A 31 7.02 -5.40 2.73
C GLN A 31 5.56 -5.63 2.31
N LEU A 32 5.26 -6.72 1.61
CA LEU A 32 3.90 -7.08 1.24
C LEU A 32 3.04 -7.41 2.46
N LYS A 33 3.60 -8.10 3.48
CA LYS A 33 2.93 -8.35 4.76
C LYS A 33 2.61 -7.05 5.51
N ASP A 34 3.52 -6.10 5.44
CA ASP A 34 3.36 -4.77 6.04
C ASP A 34 2.20 -4.02 5.39
N MET A 35 2.14 -3.98 4.05
CA MET A 35 1.05 -3.34 3.31
C MET A 35 -0.28 -4.05 3.49
N TYR A 36 -0.33 -5.38 3.51
CA TYR A 36 -1.57 -6.11 3.78
C TYR A 36 -2.17 -5.78 5.16
N TRP A 37 -1.33 -5.55 6.15
CA TRP A 37 -1.78 -5.08 7.45
C TRP A 37 -2.24 -3.61 7.38
N ALA A 38 -1.52 -2.77 6.65
CA ALA A 38 -1.80 -1.34 6.49
C ALA A 38 -3.19 -1.12 5.89
N GLU A 39 -3.51 -1.74 4.77
CA GLU A 39 -4.82 -1.70 4.12
C GLU A 39 -5.96 -2.07 5.07
N LYS A 40 -5.78 -3.18 5.79
CA LYS A 40 -6.80 -3.65 6.75
C LYS A 40 -6.95 -2.76 7.98
N ALA A 41 -5.91 -2.04 8.37
CA ALA A 41 -5.97 -1.08 9.45
C ALA A 41 -6.66 0.21 8.99
N LEU A 42 -6.33 0.67 7.78
CA LEU A 42 -6.90 1.86 7.16
C LEU A 42 -8.41 1.67 6.92
N SER A 43 -8.82 0.59 6.25
CA SER A 43 -10.24 0.30 5.99
C SER A 43 -11.09 0.27 7.27
N LYS A 44 -10.51 -0.12 8.40
CA LYS A 44 -11.20 -0.09 9.70
C LYS A 44 -11.24 1.32 10.32
N ALA A 45 -10.26 2.16 10.05
CA ALA A 45 -10.18 3.52 10.59
C ALA A 45 -11.08 4.51 9.83
N MET A 46 -11.20 4.37 8.51
CA MET A 46 -11.90 5.30 7.63
C MET A 46 -13.36 5.56 8.00
N PRO A 47 -14.19 4.58 8.42
CA PRO A 47 -15.57 4.88 8.86
C PRO A 47 -15.67 5.85 10.04
N LYS A 48 -14.65 5.90 10.91
CA LYS A 48 -14.56 6.86 11.99
C LYS A 48 -14.16 8.24 11.46
N ILE A 49 -13.25 8.30 10.50
CA ILE A 49 -12.84 9.55 9.85
C ILE A 49 -14.05 10.18 9.15
N ILE A 50 -14.77 9.43 8.32
CA ILE A 50 -15.97 9.86 7.60
C ILE A 50 -17.01 10.52 8.55
N LYS A 51 -17.26 9.91 9.71
CA LYS A 51 -18.20 10.47 10.72
C LYS A 51 -17.75 11.81 11.32
N ASN A 52 -16.48 12.14 11.23
CA ASN A 52 -15.89 13.36 11.76
C ASN A 52 -15.75 14.47 10.70
N VAL A 53 -15.95 14.18 9.45
CA VAL A 53 -15.97 15.15 8.34
C VAL A 53 -17.27 15.97 8.37
N SER A 54 -17.19 17.22 7.93
CA SER A 54 -18.32 18.16 7.83
C SER A 54 -18.76 18.41 6.39
N SER A 55 -17.83 18.38 5.44
CA SER A 55 -18.08 18.58 4.01
C SER A 55 -18.63 17.31 3.37
N GLU A 56 -19.80 17.41 2.72
CA GLU A 56 -20.38 16.29 1.96
C GLU A 56 -19.43 15.84 0.84
N GLU A 57 -18.80 16.79 0.14
CA GLU A 57 -17.84 16.49 -0.93
C GLU A 57 -16.64 15.67 -0.42
N LEU A 58 -16.10 16.01 0.75
CA LEU A 58 -15.01 15.24 1.36
C LEU A 58 -15.49 13.87 1.87
N VAL A 59 -16.72 13.78 2.37
CA VAL A 59 -17.34 12.50 2.75
C VAL A 59 -17.37 11.57 1.54
N ASP A 60 -17.84 12.05 0.37
CA ASP A 60 -17.95 11.27 -0.85
C ASP A 60 -16.57 10.77 -1.32
N VAL A 61 -15.53 11.62 -1.29
CA VAL A 61 -14.16 11.25 -1.65
C VAL A 61 -13.61 10.17 -0.72
N ILE A 62 -13.74 10.35 0.60
CA ILE A 62 -13.21 9.36 1.56
C ILE A 62 -14.03 8.05 1.52
N GLN A 63 -15.34 8.12 1.25
CA GLN A 63 -16.16 6.91 1.09
C GLN A 63 -15.76 6.13 -0.16
N SER A 64 -15.55 6.82 -1.30
CA SER A 64 -15.04 6.17 -2.51
C SER A 64 -13.70 5.49 -2.27
N HIS A 65 -12.79 6.17 -1.57
CA HIS A 65 -11.49 5.61 -1.24
C HIS A 65 -11.58 4.43 -0.26
N LEU A 66 -12.54 4.42 0.67
CA LEU A 66 -12.79 3.23 1.52
C LEU A 66 -13.18 2.01 0.67
N ASP A 67 -14.07 2.19 -0.30
CA ASP A 67 -14.49 1.11 -1.21
C ASP A 67 -13.30 0.60 -2.06
N GLU A 68 -12.43 1.50 -2.50
CA GLU A 68 -11.17 1.20 -3.21
C GLU A 68 -10.21 0.41 -2.28
N THR A 69 -9.96 0.87 -1.05
CA THR A 69 -9.11 0.21 -0.04
C THR A 69 -9.60 -1.22 0.27
N GLU A 70 -10.91 -1.42 0.42
CA GLU A 70 -11.47 -2.76 0.63
C GLU A 70 -11.21 -3.68 -0.57
N SER A 71 -11.26 -3.16 -1.80
CA SER A 71 -10.90 -3.88 -3.03
C SER A 71 -9.41 -4.19 -3.08
N GLN A 72 -8.56 -3.27 -2.65
CA GLN A 72 -7.10 -3.41 -2.63
C GLN A 72 -6.63 -4.52 -1.68
N VAL A 73 -7.30 -4.71 -0.54
CA VAL A 73 -7.07 -5.90 0.32
C VAL A 73 -7.15 -7.19 -0.51
N GLY A 74 -8.17 -7.32 -1.37
CA GLY A 74 -8.31 -8.47 -2.27
C GLY A 74 -7.21 -8.56 -3.34
N LYS A 75 -6.76 -7.43 -3.89
CA LYS A 75 -5.64 -7.40 -4.84
C LYS A 75 -4.33 -7.82 -4.18
N VAL A 76 -4.04 -7.34 -2.96
CA VAL A 76 -2.86 -7.77 -2.19
C VAL A 76 -2.91 -9.27 -1.88
N GLU A 77 -4.08 -9.83 -1.55
CA GLU A 77 -4.26 -11.27 -1.37
C GLU A 77 -3.94 -12.06 -2.65
N ARG A 78 -4.33 -11.54 -3.81
CA ARG A 78 -3.95 -12.12 -5.12
C ARG A 78 -2.45 -12.02 -5.39
N VAL A 79 -1.79 -10.95 -4.97
CA VAL A 79 -0.32 -10.85 -5.05
C VAL A 79 0.33 -11.97 -4.23
N PHE A 80 -0.13 -12.24 -3.00
CA PHE A 80 0.36 -13.37 -2.22
C PHE A 80 0.14 -14.72 -2.93
N GLN A 81 -1.04 -14.91 -3.53
CA GLN A 81 -1.36 -16.14 -4.27
C GLN A 81 -0.43 -16.33 -5.47
N SER A 82 -0.13 -15.25 -6.22
CA SER A 82 0.74 -15.31 -7.40
C SER A 82 2.20 -15.72 -7.10
N ILE A 83 2.58 -15.66 -5.82
CA ILE A 83 3.90 -16.08 -5.33
C ILE A 83 3.85 -17.33 -4.43
N ASP A 84 2.74 -18.08 -4.48
CA ASP A 84 2.50 -19.29 -3.67
C ASP A 84 2.63 -19.06 -2.15
N LYS A 85 2.25 -17.88 -1.65
CA LYS A 85 2.30 -17.52 -0.23
C LYS A 85 0.89 -17.29 0.33
N LYS A 86 0.76 -17.50 1.63
CA LYS A 86 -0.47 -17.17 2.36
C LYS A 86 -0.46 -15.70 2.76
N ALA A 87 -1.57 -15.00 2.53
CA ALA A 87 -1.76 -13.62 2.99
C ALA A 87 -1.78 -13.56 4.53
N VAL A 88 -0.73 -13.02 5.11
CA VAL A 88 -0.58 -12.80 6.56
C VAL A 88 -0.05 -11.41 6.77
N GLY A 89 -0.78 -10.58 7.54
CA GLY A 89 -0.34 -9.23 7.88
C GLY A 89 0.70 -9.21 8.99
N LYS A 90 1.63 -8.28 8.88
CA LYS A 90 2.56 -7.89 9.93
C LYS A 90 2.29 -6.42 10.25
N LYS A 91 2.18 -6.08 11.55
CA LYS A 91 1.87 -4.71 11.95
C LYS A 91 2.82 -3.69 11.30
N CYS A 92 2.23 -2.74 10.59
CA CYS A 92 2.92 -1.59 10.01
C CYS A 92 2.95 -0.45 11.04
N GLU A 93 4.11 -0.15 11.60
CA GLU A 93 4.26 0.93 12.58
C GLU A 93 4.07 2.32 11.92
N ALA A 94 4.39 2.47 10.63
CA ALA A 94 4.18 3.71 9.90
C ALA A 94 2.68 4.01 9.75
N MET A 95 1.89 3.07 9.21
CA MET A 95 0.45 3.24 9.03
C MET A 95 -0.27 3.42 10.39
N ASP A 96 0.12 2.64 11.41
CA ASP A 96 -0.43 2.80 12.77
C ASP A 96 -0.17 4.21 13.32
N GLY A 97 0.99 4.78 13.03
CA GLY A 97 1.35 6.17 13.38
C GLY A 97 0.51 7.21 12.63
N LEU A 98 0.35 7.05 11.32
CA LEU A 98 -0.43 7.95 10.47
C LEU A 98 -1.92 7.95 10.85
N ILE A 99 -2.51 6.78 11.12
CA ILE A 99 -3.89 6.69 11.61
C ILE A 99 -4.05 7.40 12.97
N LYS A 100 -3.09 7.26 13.88
CA LYS A 100 -3.12 7.95 15.17
C LYS A 100 -3.01 9.45 15.01
N GLU A 101 -2.23 9.95 14.06
CA GLU A 101 -2.14 11.38 13.76
C GLU A 101 -3.49 11.93 13.26
N ALA A 102 -4.16 11.20 12.35
CA ALA A 102 -5.51 11.56 11.92
C ALA A 102 -6.50 11.58 13.09
N GLU A 103 -6.43 10.60 14.00
CA GLU A 103 -7.27 10.57 15.20
C GLU A 103 -6.99 11.73 16.17
N GLU A 104 -5.75 12.18 16.28
CA GLU A 104 -5.38 13.32 17.11
C GLU A 104 -5.97 14.62 16.55
N ILE A 105 -5.88 14.82 15.24
CA ILE A 105 -6.50 15.96 14.54
C ILE A 105 -8.01 16.02 14.83
N MET A 106 -8.71 14.88 14.71
CA MET A 106 -10.15 14.82 15.00
C MET A 106 -10.49 15.11 16.46
N ARG A 107 -9.58 14.87 17.41
CA ARG A 107 -9.79 15.15 18.84
C ARG A 107 -9.45 16.59 19.23
N SER A 108 -8.50 17.20 18.54
CA SER A 108 -7.94 18.51 18.91
C SER A 108 -8.63 19.70 18.26
N SER A 109 -9.58 19.48 17.35
CA SER A 109 -10.31 20.52 16.63
C SER A 109 -11.82 20.30 16.69
N ASP A 110 -12.59 21.38 16.66
CA ASP A 110 -14.04 21.33 16.55
C ASP A 110 -14.48 20.90 15.14
N LYS A 111 -15.69 20.36 15.01
CA LYS A 111 -16.23 19.93 13.72
C LYS A 111 -16.48 21.16 12.83
N GLY A 112 -15.83 21.22 11.66
CA GLY A 112 -15.86 22.36 10.76
C GLY A 112 -14.82 22.22 9.65
N ALA A 113 -14.67 23.28 8.84
CA ALA A 113 -13.76 23.27 7.70
C ALA A 113 -12.29 23.16 8.13
N MET A 114 -11.93 23.71 9.30
CA MET A 114 -10.58 23.59 9.83
C MET A 114 -10.23 22.13 10.15
N ARG A 115 -11.17 21.37 10.75
CA ARG A 115 -10.97 19.92 10.96
C ARG A 115 -10.90 19.18 9.63
N ASP A 116 -11.75 19.50 8.67
CA ASP A 116 -11.76 18.88 7.35
C ASP A 116 -10.42 19.09 6.64
N ALA A 117 -9.85 20.31 6.69
CA ALA A 117 -8.52 20.59 6.16
C ALA A 117 -7.42 19.75 6.85
N GLY A 118 -7.52 19.59 8.17
CA GLY A 118 -6.62 18.73 8.94
C GLY A 118 -6.74 17.25 8.56
N ILE A 119 -7.97 16.77 8.35
CA ILE A 119 -8.23 15.39 7.89
C ILE A 119 -7.63 15.16 6.51
N ILE A 120 -7.80 16.10 5.56
CA ILE A 120 -7.16 16.01 4.23
C ILE A 120 -5.65 15.93 4.38
N ALA A 121 -5.03 16.78 5.19
CA ALA A 121 -3.59 16.78 5.40
C ALA A 121 -3.07 15.46 6.00
N ALA A 122 -3.84 14.81 6.88
CA ALA A 122 -3.50 13.49 7.39
C ALA A 122 -3.72 12.38 6.35
N ALA A 123 -4.83 12.42 5.59
CA ALA A 123 -5.11 11.46 4.53
C ALA A 123 -4.01 11.49 3.46
N GLN A 124 -3.64 12.66 2.95
CA GLN A 124 -2.57 12.77 1.96
C GLN A 124 -1.22 12.20 2.42
N LYS A 125 -0.91 12.24 3.71
CA LYS A 125 0.29 11.55 4.23
C LYS A 125 0.16 10.03 4.12
N ILE A 126 -1.05 9.50 4.31
CA ILE A 126 -1.34 8.07 4.13
C ILE A 126 -1.17 7.71 2.66
N GLU A 127 -1.80 8.45 1.73
CA GLU A 127 -1.67 8.23 0.28
C GLU A 127 -0.19 8.23 -0.16
N HIS A 128 0.60 9.23 0.28
CA HIS A 128 2.02 9.30 -0.05
C HIS A 128 2.85 8.15 0.52
N TYR A 129 2.49 7.63 1.70
CA TYR A 129 3.08 6.41 2.23
C TYR A 129 2.75 5.20 1.34
N GLU A 130 1.50 5.05 0.90
CA GLU A 130 1.04 3.95 0.04
C GLU A 130 1.62 4.05 -1.37
N ILE A 131 1.65 5.24 -1.97
CA ILE A 131 2.31 5.50 -3.25
C ILE A 131 3.79 5.08 -3.22
N ALA A 132 4.53 5.47 -2.18
CA ALA A 132 5.94 5.09 -2.04
C ALA A 132 6.12 3.58 -1.87
N SER A 133 5.27 2.95 -1.05
CA SER A 133 5.32 1.53 -0.73
C SER A 133 4.94 0.66 -1.93
N TYR A 134 3.82 0.95 -2.60
CA TYR A 134 3.39 0.21 -3.79
C TYR A 134 4.31 0.43 -4.99
N GLY A 135 4.82 1.65 -5.17
CA GLY A 135 5.83 1.95 -6.19
C GLY A 135 7.10 1.12 -6.01
N THR A 136 7.54 0.94 -4.76
CA THR A 136 8.69 0.10 -4.41
C THR A 136 8.39 -1.38 -4.63
N LEU A 137 7.26 -1.88 -4.11
CA LEU A 137 6.85 -3.28 -4.28
C LEU A 137 6.68 -3.66 -5.75
N ARG A 138 6.04 -2.80 -6.56
CA ARG A 138 5.94 -2.99 -8.02
C ARG A 138 7.31 -3.12 -8.66
N THR A 139 8.27 -2.28 -8.28
CA THR A 139 9.63 -2.31 -8.82
C THR A 139 10.35 -3.59 -8.43
N PHE A 140 10.21 -4.05 -7.18
CA PHE A 140 10.74 -5.34 -6.75
C PHE A 140 10.12 -6.49 -7.52
N ALA A 141 8.80 -6.51 -7.70
CA ALA A 141 8.09 -7.53 -8.46
C ALA A 141 8.61 -7.60 -9.91
N LYS A 142 8.77 -6.44 -10.59
CA LYS A 142 9.36 -6.37 -11.94
C LYS A 142 10.78 -6.95 -11.97
N THR A 143 11.62 -6.63 -11.00
CA THR A 143 13.01 -7.12 -10.89
C THR A 143 13.05 -8.65 -10.66
N LEU A 144 12.10 -9.17 -9.90
CA LEU A 144 11.96 -10.59 -9.59
C LEU A 144 11.28 -11.40 -10.71
N GLY A 145 10.79 -10.75 -11.77
CA GLY A 145 10.07 -11.40 -12.87
C GLY A 145 8.63 -11.81 -12.50
N LEU A 146 8.06 -11.27 -11.44
CA LEU A 146 6.72 -11.55 -10.93
C LEU A 146 5.68 -10.69 -11.68
N THR A 147 5.36 -11.05 -12.91
CA THR A 147 4.57 -10.21 -13.83
C THR A 147 3.16 -9.93 -13.30
N GLU A 148 2.46 -10.95 -12.79
CA GLU A 148 1.10 -10.78 -12.25
C GLU A 148 1.11 -9.88 -11.01
N ALA A 149 2.04 -10.12 -10.08
CA ALA A 149 2.22 -9.27 -8.91
C ALA A 149 2.50 -7.81 -9.30
N ALA A 150 3.39 -7.59 -10.27
CA ALA A 150 3.73 -6.25 -10.75
C ALA A 150 2.52 -5.51 -11.33
N SER A 151 1.65 -6.21 -12.08
CA SER A 151 0.43 -5.62 -12.65
C SER A 151 -0.56 -5.22 -11.58
N LEU A 152 -0.83 -6.10 -10.60
CA LEU A 152 -1.74 -5.81 -9.50
C LEU A 152 -1.26 -4.64 -8.64
N LEU A 153 0.04 -4.58 -8.37
CA LEU A 153 0.67 -3.50 -7.61
C LEU A 153 0.70 -2.16 -8.38
N GLU A 154 0.74 -2.20 -9.71
CA GLU A 154 0.59 -1.02 -10.56
C GLU A 154 -0.83 -0.45 -10.49
N GLU A 155 -1.86 -1.33 -10.55
CA GLU A 155 -3.26 -0.92 -10.42
C GLU A 155 -3.51 -0.22 -9.07
N ILE A 156 -3.04 -0.79 -7.95
CA ILE A 156 -3.17 -0.16 -6.64
C ILE A 156 -2.45 1.19 -6.63
N LEU A 157 -1.20 1.24 -7.09
CA LEU A 157 -0.40 2.48 -7.13
C LEU A 157 -1.10 3.60 -7.89
N ASP A 158 -1.80 3.29 -8.96
CA ASP A 158 -2.51 4.30 -9.74
C ASP A 158 -3.79 4.76 -9.02
N GLU A 159 -4.49 3.86 -8.32
CA GLU A 159 -5.62 4.21 -7.45
C GLU A 159 -5.21 5.16 -6.30
N GLU A 160 -4.05 4.93 -5.64
CA GLU A 160 -3.55 5.81 -4.58
C GLU A 160 -3.20 7.21 -5.10
N LYS A 161 -2.63 7.31 -6.30
CA LYS A 161 -2.35 8.61 -6.92
C LYS A 161 -3.64 9.38 -7.23
N ASP A 162 -4.64 8.67 -7.73
CA ASP A 162 -5.94 9.26 -8.02
C ASP A 162 -6.64 9.74 -6.74
N ALA A 163 -6.50 9.00 -5.63
CA ALA A 163 -7.03 9.38 -4.33
C ALA A 163 -6.36 10.66 -3.79
N ASP A 164 -5.02 10.76 -3.86
CA ASP A 164 -4.27 11.96 -3.47
C ASP A 164 -4.66 13.18 -4.31
N GLU A 165 -4.85 13.01 -5.63
CA GLU A 165 -5.30 14.08 -6.53
C GLU A 165 -6.71 14.56 -6.16
N LYS A 166 -7.68 13.66 -5.93
CA LYS A 166 -9.05 13.99 -5.48
C LYS A 166 -9.05 14.77 -4.16
N LEU A 167 -8.23 14.34 -3.18
CA LEU A 167 -8.08 15.07 -1.91
C LEU A 167 -7.53 16.48 -2.13
N THR A 168 -6.55 16.65 -3.00
CA THR A 168 -5.99 17.96 -3.38
C THR A 168 -7.06 18.84 -4.04
N GLU A 169 -7.86 18.31 -4.95
CA GLU A 169 -8.94 19.05 -5.61
C GLU A 169 -9.95 19.59 -4.60
N VAL A 170 -10.43 18.77 -3.68
CA VAL A 170 -11.38 19.18 -2.64
C VAL A 170 -10.76 20.21 -1.69
N ALA A 171 -9.48 20.02 -1.31
CA ALA A 171 -8.78 20.99 -0.47
C ALA A 171 -8.73 22.38 -1.09
N VAL A 172 -8.33 22.46 -2.36
CA VAL A 172 -8.09 23.72 -3.07
C VAL A 172 -9.40 24.40 -3.50
N SER A 173 -10.39 23.62 -3.96
CA SER A 173 -11.66 24.17 -4.45
C SER A 173 -12.52 24.77 -3.35
N THR A 174 -12.52 24.19 -2.15
CA THR A 174 -13.55 24.49 -1.15
C THR A 174 -13.00 24.58 0.27
N ILE A 175 -12.34 23.54 0.77
CA ILE A 175 -12.08 23.34 2.19
C ILE A 175 -11.13 24.39 2.76
N ASN A 176 -9.98 24.63 2.12
CA ASN A 176 -8.96 25.56 2.62
C ASN A 176 -9.46 26.99 2.71
N VAL A 177 -10.30 27.43 1.75
CA VAL A 177 -10.89 28.77 1.76
C VAL A 177 -11.89 28.92 2.89
N ARG A 178 -12.70 27.88 3.16
CA ARG A 178 -13.64 27.87 4.29
C ARG A 178 -12.91 27.86 5.63
N ALA A 179 -11.88 27.01 5.75
CA ALA A 179 -11.06 26.94 6.97
C ALA A 179 -10.38 28.27 7.31
N MET A 180 -9.89 28.99 6.29
CA MET A 180 -9.32 30.34 6.48
C MET A 180 -10.35 31.37 7.03
N SER A 181 -11.63 31.14 6.81
CA SER A 181 -12.70 32.02 7.23
C SER A 181 -13.28 31.69 8.63
N GLU A 182 -12.91 30.55 9.21
CA GLU A 182 -13.26 30.18 10.58
C GLU A 182 -12.39 30.98 11.54
N VAL A 183 -13.03 31.58 12.53
CA VAL A 183 -12.37 32.32 13.62
C VAL A 183 -12.87 31.76 14.95
N ASP A 184 -12.03 31.84 15.99
CA ASP A 184 -12.35 31.41 17.36
C ASP A 184 -13.49 32.23 17.99
#